data_9a064924bbc66bf34ca8aa82d3990e4a
#
_entry.id   9a064924bbc66bf34ca8aa82d3990e4a
#
_cell.length_a   1.000
_cell.length_b   1.000
_cell.length_c   1.000
_cell.angle_alpha   90.00
_cell.angle_beta   90.00
_cell.angle_gamma   90.00
#
_symmetry.space_group_name_H-M   'P 1'
#
loop_
_entity.id
_entity.type
_entity.pdbx_description
1 polymer ?
#
loop_
_entity_poly.entity_id
_entity_poly.type
_entity_poly.pdbx_seq_one_letter_code
_entity_poly.pdbx_strand_id
1 'polypeptide(L)'
;MKKFLAILMALALVLSLAACGEKAAPTTESTTEATTESTTESTSEETSESTEEPAATINEEVASYLGTVENNVYVNEAAGFSFTPAEGWTLLDMEQVQQLNTIDLTSIVDAADLKDALSTAQIIPLYAGNDDGDNFGATMSVLSEEEATMTEEELIESLIPQLEQAYASMGYTVENIEAGKVLVGDVEKACINQTMTVNDVTVYQTQIYFLFDGICYTVTYSSQNADTINNAFMMFALAA
;
A
#
# COMPACT_ATOMS: atom_id res chain seq x y z
N MET A 1 -20.44 -1.60 -3.01
CA MET A 1 -19.18 -2.35 -2.81
C MET A 1 -18.08 -1.98 -3.80
N LYS A 2 -18.19 -2.20 -5.12
CA LYS A 2 -17.08 -1.89 -6.07
C LYS A 2 -16.62 -0.42 -6.10
N LYS A 3 -17.47 0.56 -5.83
CA LYS A 3 -17.10 1.99 -5.80
C LYS A 3 -16.36 2.40 -4.52
N PHE A 4 -16.66 1.76 -3.39
CA PHE A 4 -15.95 1.98 -2.13
C PHE A 4 -14.53 1.42 -2.16
N LEU A 5 -14.34 0.24 -2.74
CA LEU A 5 -13.03 -0.36 -2.90
C LEU A 5 -12.09 0.52 -3.75
N ALA A 6 -12.63 1.16 -4.81
CA ALA A 6 -11.83 2.06 -5.66
C ALA A 6 -11.42 3.36 -4.94
N ILE A 7 -12.24 3.89 -4.04
CA ILE A 7 -11.93 5.11 -3.27
C ILE A 7 -10.87 4.79 -2.20
N LEU A 8 -11.00 3.65 -1.51
CA LEU A 8 -10.03 3.22 -0.50
C LEU A 8 -8.68 2.82 -1.09
N MET A 9 -8.66 2.19 -2.27
CA MET A 9 -7.40 1.96 -3.02
C MET A 9 -6.74 3.27 -3.45
N ALA A 10 -7.50 4.26 -3.90
CA ALA A 10 -6.94 5.57 -4.23
C ALA A 10 -6.31 6.25 -3.00
N LEU A 11 -6.89 6.07 -1.81
CA LEU A 11 -6.34 6.63 -0.57
C LEU A 11 -5.01 5.99 -0.14
N ALA A 12 -4.85 4.68 -0.33
CA ALA A 12 -3.59 3.98 -0.03
C ALA A 12 -2.47 4.34 -1.03
N LEU A 13 -2.82 4.56 -2.31
CA LEU A 13 -1.87 4.88 -3.38
C LEU A 13 -1.28 6.30 -3.30
N VAL A 14 -1.90 7.17 -2.53
CA VAL A 14 -1.55 8.59 -2.53
C VAL A 14 -0.33 8.93 -1.67
N LEU A 15 0.02 8.08 -0.73
CA LEU A 15 1.03 8.36 0.29
C LEU A 15 2.48 8.31 -0.18
N SER A 16 2.72 7.89 -1.42
CA SER A 16 4.07 7.73 -1.95
C SER A 16 4.58 8.88 -2.81
N LEU A 17 3.72 9.76 -3.27
CA LEU A 17 4.15 10.88 -4.12
C LEU A 17 4.87 11.98 -3.34
N ALA A 18 4.84 11.92 -2.00
CA ALA A 18 5.51 12.90 -1.15
C ALA A 18 7.03 12.67 -1.02
N ALA A 19 7.52 11.45 -1.25
CA ALA A 19 8.94 11.12 -1.08
C ALA A 19 9.82 11.48 -2.31
N CYS A 20 9.23 11.82 -3.48
CA CYS A 20 9.97 12.25 -4.65
C CYS A 20 9.76 13.73 -4.91
N GLY A 21 10.59 14.57 -4.31
CA GLY A 21 10.67 16.00 -4.62
C GLY A 21 11.27 16.24 -5.99
N GLU A 22 10.46 16.27 -7.04
CA GLU A 22 10.80 16.97 -8.28
C GLU A 22 9.55 17.47 -9.00
N LYS A 23 9.60 18.72 -9.39
CA LYS A 23 8.57 19.56 -9.96
C LYS A 23 8.10 19.02 -11.33
N ALA A 24 6.93 18.41 -11.41
CA ALA A 24 6.28 18.15 -12.69
C ALA A 24 5.26 19.24 -13.01
N ALA A 25 5.44 19.91 -14.16
CA ALA A 25 4.53 20.88 -14.72
C ALA A 25 3.28 20.19 -15.31
N PRO A 26 2.11 20.85 -15.31
CA PRO A 26 0.87 20.25 -15.80
C PRO A 26 0.86 20.14 -17.32
N THR A 27 0.56 18.96 -17.83
CA THR A 27 0.23 18.79 -19.26
C THR A 27 -1.25 18.46 -19.40
N THR A 28 -1.91 19.33 -20.13
CA THR A 28 -3.32 19.40 -20.47
C THR A 28 -3.70 18.35 -21.51
N GLU A 29 -4.86 17.74 -21.29
CA GLU A 29 -5.87 17.18 -22.21
C GLU A 29 -5.46 16.59 -23.58
N SER A 30 -5.99 15.41 -23.87
CA SER A 30 -6.76 15.22 -25.11
C SER A 30 -7.75 14.06 -25.04
N THR A 31 -9.00 14.42 -25.16
CA THR A 31 -10.20 13.61 -25.43
C THR A 31 -10.13 13.02 -26.84
N THR A 32 -10.48 11.75 -27.03
CA THR A 32 -11.09 11.31 -28.30
C THR A 32 -12.05 10.14 -28.07
N GLU A 33 -13.26 10.35 -28.58
CA GLU A 33 -14.44 9.47 -28.53
C GLU A 33 -14.34 8.20 -29.37
N ALA A 34 -15.08 7.23 -28.89
CA ALA A 34 -15.88 6.16 -29.51
C ALA A 34 -15.71 5.80 -31.00
N THR A 35 -15.74 4.50 -31.28
CA THR A 35 -16.71 3.94 -32.24
C THR A 35 -16.83 2.43 -32.02
N THR A 36 -18.07 2.02 -31.85
CA THR A 36 -18.61 0.65 -31.85
C THR A 36 -18.59 0.10 -33.27
N GLU A 37 -18.23 -1.18 -33.48
CA GLU A 37 -18.95 -2.05 -34.41
C GLU A 37 -18.74 -3.53 -34.10
N SER A 38 -19.86 -4.21 -34.11
CA SER A 38 -20.16 -5.65 -33.96
C SER A 38 -19.85 -6.39 -35.24
N THR A 39 -19.43 -7.68 -35.16
CA THR A 39 -19.97 -8.78 -35.98
C THR A 39 -19.33 -10.13 -35.67
N THR A 40 -20.13 -11.05 -35.16
CA THR A 40 -20.44 -12.46 -35.57
C THR A 40 -19.35 -13.52 -35.65
N GLU A 41 -19.57 -14.53 -34.78
CA GLU A 41 -19.41 -15.99 -34.90
C GLU A 41 -18.41 -16.60 -35.90
N SER A 42 -17.52 -17.42 -35.34
CA SER A 42 -17.32 -18.78 -35.92
C SER A 42 -16.76 -19.75 -34.86
N THR A 43 -17.51 -20.77 -34.56
CA THR A 43 -17.18 -21.95 -33.78
C THR A 43 -16.05 -22.73 -34.43
N SER A 44 -14.98 -23.00 -33.69
CA SER A 44 -14.06 -24.09 -33.96
C SER A 44 -13.56 -24.67 -32.65
N GLU A 45 -14.03 -25.86 -32.29
CA GLU A 45 -13.48 -26.66 -31.21
C GLU A 45 -12.08 -27.14 -31.64
N GLU A 46 -11.05 -26.54 -31.05
CA GLU A 46 -9.73 -27.14 -30.93
C GLU A 46 -9.45 -27.41 -29.47
N THR A 47 -9.39 -28.70 -29.14
CA THR A 47 -8.88 -29.19 -27.87
C THR A 47 -7.40 -28.82 -27.77
N SER A 48 -7.09 -27.68 -27.19
CA SER A 48 -5.75 -27.35 -26.75
C SER A 48 -5.53 -28.02 -25.40
N GLU A 49 -4.64 -29.00 -25.35
CA GLU A 49 -3.95 -29.38 -24.13
C GLU A 49 -3.23 -28.13 -23.64
N SER A 50 -3.81 -27.49 -22.60
CA SER A 50 -3.15 -26.43 -21.85
C SER A 50 -1.98 -27.09 -21.12
N THR A 51 -0.79 -26.98 -21.67
CA THR A 51 0.44 -27.09 -20.90
C THR A 51 0.42 -25.87 -19.99
N GLU A 52 0.07 -26.03 -18.72
CA GLU A 52 0.25 -25.01 -17.69
C GLU A 52 1.75 -24.68 -17.66
N GLU A 53 2.11 -23.55 -18.23
CA GLU A 53 3.41 -22.95 -18.02
C GLU A 53 3.50 -22.66 -16.51
N PRO A 54 4.57 -23.09 -15.80
CA PRO A 54 4.67 -22.85 -14.37
C PRO A 54 4.54 -21.35 -14.14
N ALA A 55 3.60 -20.96 -13.28
CA ALA A 55 3.41 -19.56 -12.90
C ALA A 55 4.77 -18.97 -12.50
N ALA A 56 5.10 -17.82 -13.09
CA ALA A 56 6.35 -17.14 -12.76
C ALA A 56 6.33 -16.82 -11.25
N THR A 57 7.35 -17.28 -10.54
CA THR A 57 7.46 -17.07 -9.09
C THR A 57 8.33 -15.86 -8.81
N ILE A 58 7.97 -15.10 -7.77
CA ILE A 58 8.80 -14.00 -7.27
C ILE A 58 10.14 -14.58 -6.79
N ASN A 59 11.25 -13.90 -7.12
CA ASN A 59 12.59 -14.27 -6.67
C ASN A 59 12.66 -14.31 -5.13
N GLU A 60 13.40 -15.26 -4.53
CA GLU A 60 13.48 -15.43 -3.08
C GLU A 60 14.04 -14.19 -2.36
N GLU A 61 15.05 -13.52 -2.95
CA GLU A 61 15.59 -12.29 -2.39
C GLU A 61 14.54 -11.18 -2.36
N VAL A 62 13.81 -10.98 -3.46
CA VAL A 62 12.71 -10.01 -3.57
C VAL A 62 11.57 -10.38 -2.63
N ALA A 63 11.21 -11.65 -2.52
CA ALA A 63 10.20 -12.15 -1.61
C ALA A 63 10.52 -11.82 -0.14
N SER A 64 11.82 -11.80 0.25
CA SER A 64 12.21 -11.41 1.61
C SER A 64 11.84 -9.97 1.95
N TYR A 65 11.88 -9.05 0.97
CA TYR A 65 11.44 -7.66 1.14
C TYR A 65 9.92 -7.53 1.05
N LEU A 66 9.26 -8.28 0.16
CA LEU A 66 7.82 -8.21 0.00
C LEU A 66 7.06 -8.88 1.15
N GLY A 67 7.71 -9.77 1.88
CA GLY A 67 7.05 -10.66 2.85
C GLY A 67 6.32 -11.81 2.18
N THR A 68 5.78 -12.70 2.98
CA THR A 68 5.06 -13.90 2.54
C THR A 68 3.74 -14.05 3.30
N VAL A 69 2.77 -14.71 2.67
CA VAL A 69 1.50 -15.07 3.32
C VAL A 69 1.44 -16.58 3.46
N GLU A 70 1.48 -17.06 4.70
CA GLU A 70 1.35 -18.49 5.01
C GLU A 70 0.32 -18.70 6.13
N ASN A 71 -0.57 -19.67 5.97
CA ASN A 71 -1.59 -19.99 6.96
C ASN A 71 -2.41 -18.76 7.44
N ASN A 72 -2.75 -17.87 6.51
CA ASN A 72 -3.45 -16.61 6.79
C ASN A 72 -2.68 -15.66 7.74
N VAL A 73 -1.36 -15.71 7.72
CA VAL A 73 -0.46 -14.78 8.41
C VAL A 73 0.49 -14.19 7.37
N TYR A 74 0.60 -12.87 7.35
CA TYR A 74 1.65 -12.19 6.61
C TYR A 74 2.87 -12.02 7.50
N VAL A 75 4.05 -12.35 6.97
CA VAL A 75 5.34 -12.16 7.65
C VAL A 75 6.27 -11.39 6.73
N ASN A 76 6.86 -10.32 7.23
CA ASN A 76 7.92 -9.58 6.58
C ASN A 76 9.15 -9.55 7.49
N GLU A 77 10.09 -10.44 7.21
CA GLU A 77 11.31 -10.57 8.01
C GLU A 77 12.23 -9.35 7.84
N ALA A 78 12.30 -8.77 6.63
CA ALA A 78 13.10 -7.59 6.33
C ALA A 78 12.63 -6.37 7.11
N ALA A 79 11.32 -6.09 7.10
CA ALA A 79 10.73 -4.99 7.85
C ALA A 79 10.53 -5.30 9.34
N GLY A 80 10.69 -6.56 9.75
CA GLY A 80 10.62 -6.99 11.15
C GLY A 80 9.23 -6.98 11.75
N PHE A 81 8.18 -7.31 10.97
CA PHE A 81 6.83 -7.41 11.49
C PHE A 81 6.03 -8.56 10.85
N SER A 82 4.99 -8.98 11.56
CA SER A 82 3.97 -9.89 11.04
C SER A 82 2.57 -9.32 11.27
N PHE A 83 1.62 -9.77 10.45
CA PHE A 83 0.20 -9.41 10.56
C PHE A 83 -0.65 -10.69 10.58
N THR A 84 -1.47 -10.81 11.62
CA THR A 84 -2.43 -11.91 11.78
C THR A 84 -3.84 -11.30 11.79
N PRO A 85 -4.64 -11.51 10.75
CA PRO A 85 -5.98 -10.92 10.67
C PRO A 85 -6.88 -11.46 11.79
N ALA A 86 -7.66 -10.57 12.40
CA ALA A 86 -8.70 -10.95 13.35
C ALA A 86 -9.89 -11.59 12.63
N GLU A 87 -10.83 -12.15 13.39
CA GLU A 87 -12.08 -12.67 12.85
C GLU A 87 -12.83 -11.59 12.06
N GLY A 88 -13.34 -11.92 10.89
CA GLY A 88 -14.02 -11.01 9.98
C GLY A 88 -13.10 -10.21 9.05
N TRP A 89 -11.78 -10.38 9.17
CA TRP A 89 -10.81 -9.78 8.26
C TRP A 89 -10.39 -10.78 7.16
N THR A 90 -10.19 -10.26 5.97
CA THR A 90 -9.63 -11.01 4.82
C THR A 90 -8.26 -10.45 4.49
N LEU A 91 -7.23 -11.28 4.59
CA LEU A 91 -5.88 -11.00 4.13
C LEU A 91 -5.77 -11.47 2.67
N LEU A 92 -5.29 -10.61 1.78
CA LEU A 92 -5.01 -10.99 0.40
C LEU A 92 -3.74 -11.87 0.34
N ASP A 93 -3.79 -12.90 -0.48
CA ASP A 93 -2.59 -13.68 -0.81
C ASP A 93 -1.70 -12.93 -1.82
N MET A 94 -0.50 -13.44 -2.07
CA MET A 94 0.49 -12.77 -2.92
C MET A 94 0.04 -12.66 -4.38
N GLU A 95 -0.79 -13.57 -4.90
CA GLU A 95 -1.35 -13.46 -6.24
C GLU A 95 -2.37 -12.31 -6.34
N GLN A 96 -3.21 -12.17 -5.34
CA GLN A 96 -4.17 -11.06 -5.24
C GLN A 96 -3.44 -9.73 -5.03
N VAL A 97 -2.39 -9.71 -4.20
CA VAL A 97 -1.53 -8.53 -3.99
C VAL A 97 -0.83 -8.12 -5.28
N GLN A 98 -0.35 -9.07 -6.09
CA GLN A 98 0.24 -8.79 -7.41
C GLN A 98 -0.73 -7.99 -8.30
N GLN A 99 -2.04 -8.26 -8.22
CA GLN A 99 -3.06 -7.55 -9.02
C GLN A 99 -3.29 -6.10 -8.56
N LEU A 100 -2.86 -5.74 -7.34
CA LEU A 100 -2.90 -4.36 -6.84
C LEU A 100 -1.72 -3.54 -7.34
N ASN A 101 -0.63 -4.20 -7.73
CA ASN A 101 0.59 -3.54 -8.17
C ASN A 101 0.52 -3.20 -9.66
N THR A 102 1.08 -2.06 -10.04
CA THR A 102 1.17 -1.62 -11.44
C THR A 102 2.37 -2.21 -12.18
N ILE A 103 3.29 -2.81 -11.44
CA ILE A 103 4.49 -3.47 -11.95
C ILE A 103 4.38 -4.98 -11.73
N ASP A 104 5.01 -5.74 -12.61
CA ASP A 104 5.10 -7.19 -12.47
C ASP A 104 6.21 -7.55 -11.49
N LEU A 105 5.84 -7.95 -10.28
CA LEU A 105 6.78 -8.31 -9.22
C LEU A 105 7.65 -9.52 -9.58
N THR A 106 7.20 -10.38 -10.49
CA THR A 106 7.97 -11.54 -10.95
C THR A 106 9.11 -11.15 -11.90
N SER A 107 9.08 -9.94 -12.44
CA SER A 107 10.14 -9.39 -13.30
C SER A 107 11.32 -8.82 -12.51
N ILE A 108 11.16 -8.61 -11.20
CA ILE A 108 12.20 -8.07 -10.31
C ILE A 108 13.11 -9.23 -9.89
N VAL A 109 14.42 -9.12 -10.14
CA VAL A 109 15.35 -10.25 -9.99
C VAL A 109 16.21 -10.16 -8.72
N ASP A 110 16.42 -8.96 -8.16
CA ASP A 110 17.22 -8.75 -6.96
C ASP A 110 16.81 -7.45 -6.21
N ALA A 111 17.50 -7.16 -5.10
CA ALA A 111 17.22 -5.98 -4.27
C ALA A 111 17.55 -4.65 -4.99
N ALA A 112 18.49 -4.64 -5.94
CA ALA A 112 18.81 -3.42 -6.69
C ALA A 112 17.68 -3.10 -7.68
N ASP A 113 17.21 -4.08 -8.43
CA ASP A 113 16.05 -3.95 -9.33
C ASP A 113 14.79 -3.55 -8.54
N LEU A 114 14.62 -4.08 -7.31
CA LEU A 114 13.51 -3.68 -6.43
C LEU A 114 13.59 -2.19 -6.09
N LYS A 115 14.76 -1.68 -5.70
CA LYS A 115 14.96 -0.25 -5.40
C LYS A 115 14.76 0.62 -6.63
N ASP A 116 15.20 0.18 -7.79
CA ASP A 116 14.97 0.87 -9.06
C ASP A 116 13.47 0.92 -9.40
N ALA A 117 12.74 -0.16 -9.21
CA ALA A 117 11.28 -0.21 -9.37
C ALA A 117 10.58 0.74 -8.40
N LEU A 118 10.97 0.74 -7.10
CA LEU A 118 10.45 1.63 -6.07
C LEU A 118 10.75 3.11 -6.32
N SER A 119 11.76 3.44 -7.12
CA SER A 119 12.04 4.83 -7.52
C SER A 119 11.02 5.39 -8.51
N THR A 120 10.26 4.54 -9.16
CA THR A 120 9.31 4.91 -10.23
C THR A 120 7.86 4.55 -9.92
N ALA A 121 7.63 3.58 -9.04
CA ALA A 121 6.31 3.11 -8.65
C ALA A 121 6.29 2.67 -7.19
N GLN A 122 5.13 2.73 -6.57
CA GLN A 122 4.91 2.07 -5.28
C GLN A 122 4.66 0.58 -5.45
N ILE A 123 5.10 -0.17 -4.46
CA ILE A 123 4.76 -1.57 -4.31
C ILE A 123 3.90 -1.74 -3.06
N ILE A 124 2.82 -2.49 -3.21
CA ILE A 124 1.92 -2.87 -2.13
C ILE A 124 2.23 -4.33 -1.77
N PRO A 125 2.92 -4.62 -0.66
CA PRO A 125 3.24 -5.98 -0.24
C PRO A 125 2.16 -6.62 0.63
N LEU A 126 1.28 -5.84 1.25
CA LEU A 126 0.23 -6.31 2.16
C LEU A 126 -1.05 -5.53 1.93
N TYR A 127 -2.17 -6.23 1.87
CA TYR A 127 -3.50 -5.65 1.97
C TYR A 127 -4.45 -6.59 2.71
N ALA A 128 -5.22 -6.04 3.62
CA ALA A 128 -6.28 -6.74 4.34
C ALA A 128 -7.48 -5.81 4.57
N GLY A 129 -8.67 -6.36 4.63
CA GLY A 129 -9.89 -5.58 4.87
C GLY A 129 -10.99 -6.40 5.51
N ASN A 130 -12.01 -5.73 6.03
CA ASN A 130 -13.21 -6.33 6.60
C ASN A 130 -14.49 -5.84 5.91
N ASP A 131 -15.63 -6.42 6.28
CA ASP A 131 -16.93 -6.08 5.71
C ASP A 131 -17.45 -4.68 6.15
N ASP A 132 -16.92 -4.13 7.23
CA ASP A 132 -17.24 -2.78 7.73
C ASP A 132 -16.53 -1.68 6.94
N GLY A 133 -15.59 -2.05 6.07
CA GLY A 133 -14.83 -1.15 5.21
C GLY A 133 -13.51 -0.69 5.82
N ASP A 134 -13.15 -1.19 7.00
CA ASP A 134 -11.82 -0.96 7.56
C ASP A 134 -10.79 -1.73 6.76
N ASN A 135 -9.61 -1.18 6.63
CA ASN A 135 -8.53 -1.85 5.91
C ASN A 135 -7.14 -1.51 6.44
N PHE A 136 -6.22 -2.43 6.18
CA PHE A 136 -4.79 -2.22 6.24
C PHE A 136 -4.19 -2.32 4.84
N GLY A 137 -3.28 -1.41 4.53
CA GLY A 137 -2.39 -1.53 3.39
C GLY A 137 -0.97 -1.23 3.83
N ALA A 138 0.00 -2.03 3.40
CA ALA A 138 1.39 -1.63 3.45
C ALA A 138 1.82 -1.15 2.07
N THR A 139 2.65 -0.12 2.04
CA THR A 139 3.30 0.36 0.82
C THR A 139 4.79 0.45 1.05
N MET A 140 5.55 0.20 0.00
CA MET A 140 7.00 0.34 0.00
C MET A 140 7.42 1.53 -0.84
N SER A 141 8.39 2.28 -0.35
CA SER A 141 9.06 3.36 -1.09
C SER A 141 10.56 3.35 -0.77
N VAL A 142 11.38 3.86 -1.71
CA VAL A 142 12.80 4.07 -1.45
C VAL A 142 12.97 5.39 -0.68
N LEU A 143 13.85 5.38 0.32
CA LEU A 143 14.23 6.57 1.08
C LEU A 143 15.30 7.36 0.30
N SER A 144 15.23 8.68 0.33
CA SER A 144 16.34 9.53 -0.07
C SER A 144 17.55 9.34 0.86
N GLU A 145 18.73 9.78 0.44
CA GLU A 145 19.95 9.72 1.27
C GLU A 145 19.77 10.46 2.61
N GLU A 146 19.00 11.54 2.63
CA GLU A 146 18.70 12.33 3.83
C GLU A 146 17.74 11.55 4.75
N GLU A 147 16.62 11.05 4.23
CA GLU A 147 15.62 10.29 4.99
C GLU A 147 16.20 8.99 5.57
N ALA A 148 17.12 8.34 4.86
CA ALA A 148 17.76 7.11 5.33
C ALA A 148 18.65 7.31 6.58
N THR A 149 18.97 8.57 6.93
CA THR A 149 19.73 8.91 8.15
C THR A 149 18.86 9.41 9.30
N MET A 150 17.55 9.62 9.06
CA MET A 150 16.60 10.10 10.05
C MET A 150 16.21 8.99 11.03
N THR A 151 15.86 9.38 12.25
CA THR A 151 15.09 8.54 13.15
C THR A 151 13.64 8.44 12.65
N GLU A 152 12.89 7.49 13.17
CA GLU A 152 11.47 7.34 12.82
C GLU A 152 10.65 8.59 13.15
N GLU A 153 10.91 9.22 14.29
CA GLU A 153 10.27 10.45 14.72
C GLU A 153 10.61 11.65 13.80
N GLU A 154 11.88 11.79 13.41
CA GLU A 154 12.32 12.85 12.50
C GLU A 154 11.67 12.66 11.10
N LEU A 155 11.60 11.43 10.61
CA LEU A 155 10.92 11.12 9.37
C LEU A 155 9.44 11.50 9.44
N ILE A 156 8.74 11.10 10.50
CA ILE A 156 7.32 11.44 10.73
C ILE A 156 7.11 12.95 10.71
N GLU A 157 7.92 13.72 11.44
CA GLU A 157 7.84 15.18 11.46
C GLU A 157 8.05 15.79 10.06
N SER A 158 8.93 15.21 9.26
CA SER A 158 9.21 15.69 7.89
C SER A 158 8.07 15.35 6.90
N LEU A 159 7.35 14.25 7.12
CA LEU A 159 6.28 13.79 6.24
C LEU A 159 4.97 14.58 6.42
N ILE A 160 4.65 15.06 7.62
CA ILE A 160 3.38 15.76 7.91
C ILE A 160 3.07 16.89 6.91
N PRO A 161 3.97 17.89 6.69
CA PRO A 161 3.67 18.97 5.75
C PRO A 161 3.56 18.49 4.30
N GLN A 162 4.24 17.41 3.93
CA GLN A 162 4.15 16.83 2.59
C GLN A 162 2.80 16.15 2.38
N LEU A 163 2.31 15.40 3.38
CA LEU A 163 1.00 14.77 3.36
C LEU A 163 -0.13 15.80 3.31
N GLU A 164 -0.05 16.87 4.10
CA GLU A 164 -1.01 17.99 4.04
C GLU A 164 -1.11 18.56 2.62
N GLN A 165 0.03 18.83 1.99
CA GLN A 165 0.08 19.35 0.63
C GLN A 165 -0.47 18.35 -0.39
N ALA A 166 -0.12 17.08 -0.26
CA ALA A 166 -0.57 16.01 -1.15
C ALA A 166 -2.09 15.88 -1.10
N TYR A 167 -2.67 15.77 0.10
CA TYR A 167 -4.13 15.67 0.28
C TYR A 167 -4.88 16.89 -0.24
N ALA A 168 -4.36 18.10 0.04
CA ALA A 168 -4.95 19.33 -0.49
C ALA A 168 -4.94 19.35 -2.01
N SER A 169 -3.87 18.86 -2.66
CA SER A 169 -3.75 18.79 -4.13
C SER A 169 -4.77 17.82 -4.76
N MET A 170 -5.23 16.82 -4.01
CA MET A 170 -6.26 15.87 -4.42
C MET A 170 -7.68 16.31 -4.12
N GLY A 171 -7.83 17.48 -3.51
CA GLY A 171 -9.13 18.03 -3.14
C GLY A 171 -9.73 17.39 -1.87
N TYR A 172 -8.89 16.73 -1.04
CA TYR A 172 -9.34 16.25 0.26
C TYR A 172 -9.33 17.39 1.28
N THR A 173 -10.29 17.38 2.19
CA THR A 173 -10.28 18.28 3.33
C THR A 173 -9.59 17.59 4.49
N VAL A 174 -8.40 18.08 4.85
CA VAL A 174 -7.66 17.61 6.03
C VAL A 174 -8.21 18.34 7.25
N GLU A 175 -8.78 17.61 8.19
CA GLU A 175 -9.29 18.15 9.45
C GLU A 175 -8.22 18.13 10.54
N ASN A 176 -7.43 17.05 10.58
CA ASN A 176 -6.30 16.89 11.47
C ASN A 176 -5.22 16.02 10.83
N ILE A 177 -3.96 16.35 11.08
CA ILE A 177 -2.80 15.50 10.80
C ILE A 177 -1.72 15.81 11.83
N GLU A 178 -1.33 14.80 12.60
CA GLU A 178 -0.40 15.00 13.70
C GLU A 178 0.44 13.75 14.00
N ALA A 179 1.63 13.96 14.51
CA ALA A 179 2.44 12.91 15.10
C ALA A 179 1.80 12.39 16.38
N GLY A 180 1.83 11.09 16.57
CA GLY A 180 1.26 10.42 17.72
C GLY A 180 1.99 9.12 18.03
N LYS A 181 1.37 8.29 18.84
CA LYS A 181 1.84 6.96 19.19
C LYS A 181 0.70 5.95 19.18
N VAL A 182 1.01 4.72 18.79
CA VAL A 182 0.08 3.61 18.76
C VAL A 182 0.76 2.34 19.29
N LEU A 183 0.00 1.45 19.92
CA LEU A 183 0.50 0.13 20.32
C LEU A 183 0.46 -0.81 19.11
N VAL A 184 1.61 -1.36 18.77
CA VAL A 184 1.77 -2.42 17.76
C VAL A 184 2.13 -3.70 18.49
N GLY A 185 1.16 -4.58 18.68
CA GLY A 185 1.29 -5.61 19.69
C GLY A 185 1.49 -4.99 21.08
N ASP A 186 2.62 -5.32 21.72
CA ASP A 186 2.98 -4.79 23.04
C ASP A 186 3.99 -3.62 23.01
N VAL A 187 4.32 -3.10 21.81
CA VAL A 187 5.35 -2.07 21.62
C VAL A 187 4.71 -0.76 21.19
N GLU A 188 5.05 0.34 21.87
CA GLU A 188 4.66 1.67 21.46
C GLU A 188 5.52 2.12 20.27
N LYS A 189 4.87 2.46 19.14
CA LYS A 189 5.50 3.02 17.94
C LYS A 189 5.00 4.42 17.66
N ALA A 190 5.88 5.25 17.13
CA ALA A 190 5.52 6.55 16.58
C ALA A 190 4.60 6.36 15.35
N CYS A 191 3.67 7.28 15.16
CA CYS A 191 2.71 7.21 14.04
C CYS A 191 2.30 8.61 13.58
N ILE A 192 1.67 8.69 12.43
CA ILE A 192 0.89 9.86 11.99
C ILE A 192 -0.59 9.50 12.10
N ASN A 193 -1.33 10.27 12.86
CA ASN A 193 -2.80 10.20 12.92
C ASN A 193 -3.40 11.26 12.01
N GLN A 194 -4.42 10.88 11.25
CA GLN A 194 -5.04 11.73 10.25
C GLN A 194 -6.54 11.62 10.31
N THR A 195 -7.22 12.74 10.15
CA THR A 195 -8.66 12.81 9.91
C THR A 195 -8.88 13.66 8.68
N MET A 196 -9.56 13.09 7.69
CA MET A 196 -9.82 13.77 6.43
C MET A 196 -11.22 13.46 5.91
N THR A 197 -11.78 14.39 5.15
CA THR A 197 -13.05 14.20 4.46
C THR A 197 -12.79 14.07 2.95
N VAL A 198 -13.29 12.97 2.38
CA VAL A 198 -13.20 12.61 0.97
C VAL A 198 -14.60 12.32 0.45
N ASN A 199 -15.10 13.09 -0.51
CA ASN A 199 -16.47 12.94 -1.05
C ASN A 199 -17.55 12.88 0.03
N ASP A 200 -17.49 13.79 0.98
CA ASP A 200 -18.42 13.90 2.14
C ASP A 200 -18.34 12.70 3.13
N VAL A 201 -17.32 11.86 3.04
CA VAL A 201 -17.07 10.77 3.98
C VAL A 201 -15.84 11.11 4.82
N THR A 202 -16.01 11.11 6.14
CA THR A 202 -14.89 11.26 7.07
C THR A 202 -14.15 9.93 7.19
N VAL A 203 -12.83 9.98 7.02
CA VAL A 203 -11.91 8.85 7.11
C VAL A 203 -10.86 9.16 8.18
N TYR A 204 -10.67 8.21 9.07
CA TYR A 204 -9.62 8.21 10.08
C TYR A 204 -8.51 7.28 9.62
N GLN A 205 -7.28 7.76 9.66
CA GLN A 205 -6.11 6.95 9.30
C GLN A 205 -5.03 7.04 10.38
N THR A 206 -4.32 5.94 10.54
CA THR A 206 -3.07 5.91 11.31
C THR A 206 -2.01 5.22 10.48
N GLN A 207 -0.85 5.83 10.40
CA GLN A 207 0.30 5.31 9.66
C GLN A 207 1.46 5.05 10.61
N ILE A 208 2.05 3.87 10.49
CA ILE A 208 3.32 3.52 11.14
C ILE A 208 4.36 3.18 10.06
N TYR A 209 5.61 3.33 10.42
CA TYR A 209 6.73 3.22 9.49
C TYR A 209 7.74 2.18 9.97
N PHE A 210 8.24 1.39 9.03
CA PHE A 210 9.35 0.47 9.26
C PHE A 210 10.44 0.78 8.25
N LEU A 211 11.66 0.98 8.73
CA LEU A 211 12.80 1.37 7.91
C LEU A 211 13.79 0.22 7.82
N PHE A 212 14.07 -0.25 6.63
CA PHE A 212 15.02 -1.34 6.41
C PHE A 212 15.74 -1.15 5.06
N ASP A 213 17.06 -1.20 5.08
CA ASP A 213 17.93 -1.18 3.88
C ASP A 213 17.60 -0.06 2.88
N GLY A 214 17.30 1.15 3.37
CA GLY A 214 16.93 2.30 2.54
C GLY A 214 15.52 2.23 1.94
N ILE A 215 14.70 1.29 2.40
CA ILE A 215 13.29 1.16 2.06
C ILE A 215 12.44 1.54 3.27
N CYS A 216 11.38 2.31 3.03
CA CYS A 216 10.34 2.62 3.99
C CYS A 216 9.10 1.78 3.70
N TYR A 217 8.65 1.03 4.69
CA TYR A 217 7.35 0.36 4.69
C TYR A 217 6.37 1.21 5.48
N THR A 218 5.41 1.79 4.80
CA THR A 218 4.32 2.55 5.42
C THR A 218 3.12 1.65 5.59
N VAL A 219 2.78 1.30 6.82
CA VAL A 219 1.57 0.54 7.13
C VAL A 219 0.47 1.51 7.52
N THR A 220 -0.59 1.55 6.74
CA THR A 220 -1.73 2.43 6.92
C THR A 220 -2.96 1.63 7.33
N TYR A 221 -3.53 1.97 8.47
CA TYR A 221 -4.90 1.60 8.84
C TYR A 221 -5.86 2.71 8.43
N SER A 222 -7.00 2.33 7.86
CA SER A 222 -8.05 3.28 7.48
C SER A 222 -9.41 2.77 7.94
N SER A 223 -10.22 3.66 8.53
CA SER A 223 -11.58 3.37 8.99
C SER A 223 -12.47 4.62 8.88
N GLN A 224 -13.79 4.40 8.81
CA GLN A 224 -14.77 5.45 9.00
C GLN A 224 -15.19 5.61 10.48
N ASN A 225 -14.62 4.80 11.37
CA ASN A 225 -14.90 4.83 12.80
C ASN A 225 -13.60 5.07 13.59
N ALA A 226 -13.51 6.23 14.25
CA ALA A 226 -12.33 6.59 15.06
C ALA A 226 -12.04 5.62 16.21
N ASP A 227 -13.07 4.96 16.75
CA ASP A 227 -12.91 4.08 17.91
C ASP A 227 -12.16 2.78 17.59
N THR A 228 -12.08 2.40 16.31
CA THR A 228 -11.42 1.16 15.88
C THR A 228 -9.88 1.27 15.85
N ILE A 229 -9.33 2.49 15.73
CA ILE A 229 -7.90 2.73 15.56
C ILE A 229 -7.06 2.11 16.67
N ASN A 230 -7.44 2.30 17.93
CA ASN A 230 -6.65 1.89 19.08
C ASN A 230 -6.42 0.37 19.17
N ASN A 231 -7.30 -0.43 18.60
CA ASN A 231 -7.22 -1.89 18.64
C ASN A 231 -6.73 -2.50 17.32
N ALA A 232 -6.72 -1.72 16.24
CA ALA A 232 -6.39 -2.25 14.91
C ALA A 232 -4.97 -2.82 14.85
N PHE A 233 -4.00 -2.11 15.41
CA PHE A 233 -2.58 -2.52 15.38
C PHE A 233 -2.24 -3.70 16.32
N MET A 234 -3.19 -4.19 17.12
CA MET A 234 -3.02 -5.43 17.88
C MET A 234 -2.96 -6.69 17.00
N MET A 235 -3.34 -6.57 15.72
CA MET A 235 -3.17 -7.62 14.72
C MET A 235 -1.71 -7.76 14.24
N PHE A 236 -0.84 -6.81 14.60
CA PHE A 236 0.57 -6.86 14.29
C PHE A 236 1.40 -7.40 15.44
N ALA A 237 2.50 -8.09 15.10
CA ALA A 237 3.57 -8.40 16.04
C ALA A 237 4.91 -7.96 15.44
N LEU A 238 5.77 -7.38 16.27
CA LEU A 238 7.12 -7.01 15.88
C LEU A 238 8.05 -8.19 16.09
N ALA A 239 9.01 -8.38 15.16
CA ALA A 239 10.09 -9.34 15.35
C ALA A 239 10.96 -8.89 16.55
N ALA A 240 11.30 -9.86 17.40
CA ALA A 240 12.11 -9.62 18.60
C ALA A 240 13.60 -9.44 18.26
#